data_07f3bb912a7f76b11147d35ddc2c5052
#
_entry.id   07f3bb912a7f76b11147d35ddc2c5052
#
_cell.length_a   1.000
_cell.length_b   1.000
_cell.length_c   1.000
_cell.angle_alpha   90.00
_cell.angle_beta   90.00
_cell.angle_gamma   90.00
#
_symmetry.space_group_name_H-M   'P 1'
#
loop_
_entity.id
_entity.type
_entity.pdbx_description
1 polymer ?
#
loop_
_entity_poly.entity_id
_entity_poly.type
_entity_poly.pdbx_seq_one_letter_code
_entity_poly.pdbx_strand_id
1 'polypeptide(L)'
;KQKPKPKKIVTKKEPKESTPKVGSSGSGFFVSRKGHVITNQHIVGHCRKVTVGDNARKQVLADVVETDRRNDLALLRISSMKMASAETKSLIRKLGIKIVPLSSNGLFRSEDVELGEKVLVAGFPYGEIFSNTIKVTGGMVSANRGLGDDSGQFQMDAAVQPGNSGGPIYDENGNIVGVVVAQ
;
A
#
# COMPACT_ATOMS: atom_id res chain seq x y z
N LYS A 1 20.42 -54.18 -48.52
CA LYS A 1 19.76 -52.86 -48.55
C LYS A 1 19.62 -52.38 -47.11
N GLN A 2 20.49 -51.45 -46.65
CA GLN A 2 20.45 -50.87 -45.30
C GLN A 2 19.43 -49.72 -45.30
N LYS A 3 18.55 -49.73 -44.29
CA LYS A 3 17.60 -48.63 -44.03
C LYS A 3 18.36 -47.46 -43.39
N PRO A 4 18.08 -46.18 -43.78
CA PRO A 4 18.74 -45.04 -43.19
C PRO A 4 18.21 -44.79 -41.77
N LYS A 5 19.13 -44.44 -40.81
CA LYS A 5 18.84 -44.03 -39.45
C LYS A 5 18.20 -42.67 -39.41
N PRO A 6 17.19 -42.40 -38.56
CA PRO A 6 16.58 -41.11 -38.45
C PRO A 6 17.53 -40.08 -37.84
N LYS A 7 17.63 -38.87 -38.44
CA LYS A 7 18.38 -37.75 -37.95
C LYS A 7 17.69 -37.18 -36.69
N LYS A 8 18.45 -37.04 -35.57
CA LYS A 8 18.00 -36.32 -34.40
C LYS A 8 17.80 -34.86 -34.73
N ILE A 9 16.55 -34.38 -34.60
CA ILE A 9 16.21 -32.97 -34.66
C ILE A 9 16.61 -32.36 -33.32
N VAL A 10 17.63 -31.51 -33.30
CA VAL A 10 18.00 -30.70 -32.15
C VAL A 10 17.04 -29.53 -32.11
N THR A 11 16.01 -29.62 -31.30
CA THR A 11 15.16 -28.46 -30.99
C THR A 11 15.96 -27.49 -30.15
N LYS A 12 16.28 -26.34 -30.75
CA LYS A 12 16.85 -25.18 -30.08
C LYS A 12 15.85 -24.74 -28.99
N LYS A 13 16.23 -24.90 -27.69
CA LYS A 13 15.45 -24.34 -26.60
C LYS A 13 15.43 -22.83 -26.78
N GLU A 14 14.27 -22.27 -27.07
CA GLU A 14 14.01 -20.85 -26.93
C GLU A 14 14.29 -20.40 -25.48
N PRO A 15 14.90 -19.20 -25.30
CA PRO A 15 15.10 -18.67 -23.96
C PRO A 15 13.70 -18.51 -23.33
N LYS A 16 13.49 -19.12 -22.15
CA LYS A 16 12.30 -18.82 -21.35
C LYS A 16 12.32 -17.32 -21.07
N GLU A 17 11.44 -16.59 -21.70
CA GLU A 17 11.08 -15.25 -21.30
C GLU A 17 10.74 -15.30 -19.80
N SER A 18 11.57 -14.66 -18.99
CA SER A 18 11.29 -14.49 -17.59
C SER A 18 10.06 -13.59 -17.50
N THR A 19 8.91 -14.18 -17.19
CA THR A 19 7.74 -13.40 -16.81
C THR A 19 8.18 -12.37 -15.77
N PRO A 20 7.87 -11.07 -15.96
CA PRO A 20 8.23 -10.07 -14.96
C PRO A 20 7.60 -10.49 -13.64
N LYS A 21 8.42 -10.59 -12.59
CA LYS A 21 7.91 -10.86 -11.24
C LYS A 21 6.95 -9.73 -10.92
N VAL A 22 5.67 -10.08 -10.80
CA VAL A 22 4.61 -9.15 -10.39
C VAL A 22 5.05 -8.56 -9.07
N GLY A 23 5.30 -7.26 -9.03
CA GLY A 23 5.64 -6.56 -7.81
C GLY A 23 4.45 -6.57 -6.85
N SER A 24 4.71 -6.51 -5.55
CA SER A 24 3.67 -6.26 -4.56
C SER A 24 3.14 -4.84 -4.74
N SER A 25 1.83 -4.64 -4.59
CA SER A 25 1.19 -3.33 -4.61
C SER A 25 0.19 -3.21 -3.46
N GLY A 26 -0.04 -1.98 -3.01
CA GLY A 26 -0.97 -1.69 -1.94
C GLY A 26 -1.22 -0.20 -1.83
N SER A 27 -1.89 0.18 -0.79
CA SER A 27 -2.19 1.57 -0.44
C SER A 27 -1.20 2.13 0.57
N GLY A 28 -1.22 3.42 0.75
CA GLY A 28 -0.48 4.13 1.77
C GLY A 28 -0.99 5.56 1.88
N PHE A 29 -0.59 6.26 2.92
CA PHE A 29 -1.00 7.64 3.13
C PHE A 29 0.13 8.49 3.71
N PHE A 30 0.13 9.77 3.35
CA PHE A 30 1.14 10.70 3.82
C PHE A 30 0.90 11.11 5.27
N VAL A 31 1.94 11.09 6.07
CA VAL A 31 1.92 11.49 7.49
C VAL A 31 2.79 12.71 7.78
N SER A 32 3.47 13.26 6.78
CA SER A 32 4.23 14.50 6.96
C SER A 32 4.41 15.28 5.65
N ARG A 33 4.57 16.59 5.76
CA ARG A 33 4.94 17.47 4.63
C ARG A 33 6.33 17.19 4.06
N LYS A 34 7.13 16.37 4.77
CA LYS A 34 8.45 15.94 4.32
C LYS A 34 8.42 14.69 3.43
N GLY A 35 7.20 14.22 3.08
CA GLY A 35 7.00 13.09 2.20
C GLY A 35 7.10 11.73 2.89
N HIS A 36 6.81 11.66 4.18
CA HIS A 36 6.68 10.38 4.88
C HIS A 36 5.33 9.74 4.58
N VAL A 37 5.34 8.44 4.33
CA VAL A 37 4.16 7.62 4.01
C VAL A 37 4.13 6.41 4.92
N ILE A 38 2.97 6.10 5.46
CA ILE A 38 2.69 4.84 6.15
C ILE A 38 2.06 3.86 5.16
N THR A 39 2.47 2.60 5.24
CA THR A 39 1.91 1.45 4.52
C THR A 39 2.16 0.18 5.34
N ASN A 40 1.78 -1.01 4.82
CA ASN A 40 2.12 -2.27 5.48
C ASN A 40 3.55 -2.74 5.16
N GLN A 41 4.13 -3.43 6.14
CA GLN A 41 5.46 -4.03 6.00
C GLN A 41 5.47 -5.16 4.96
N HIS A 42 4.44 -6.02 4.93
CA HIS A 42 4.38 -7.14 3.98
C HIS A 42 4.37 -6.67 2.52
N ILE A 43 3.91 -5.44 2.22
CA ILE A 43 3.92 -4.88 0.87
C ILE A 43 5.34 -4.54 0.43
N VAL A 44 6.16 -4.00 1.32
CA VAL A 44 7.48 -3.44 0.97
C VAL A 44 8.66 -4.29 1.42
N GLY A 45 8.47 -5.19 2.37
CA GLY A 45 9.53 -5.91 3.06
C GLY A 45 10.43 -6.80 2.17
N HIS A 46 9.94 -7.19 0.99
CA HIS A 46 10.71 -7.99 0.02
C HIS A 46 11.02 -7.23 -1.27
N CYS A 47 10.71 -5.93 -1.32
CA CYS A 47 10.91 -5.12 -2.50
C CYS A 47 12.35 -4.60 -2.58
N ARG A 48 13.00 -4.77 -3.73
CA ARG A 48 14.30 -4.13 -4.02
C ARG A 48 14.16 -2.63 -4.30
N LYS A 49 12.98 -2.22 -4.71
CA LYS A 49 12.65 -0.85 -5.09
C LYS A 49 11.21 -0.59 -4.71
N VAL A 50 11.00 0.48 -3.95
CA VAL A 50 9.67 0.93 -3.56
C VAL A 50 9.37 2.24 -4.28
N THR A 51 8.15 2.37 -4.75
CA THR A 51 7.66 3.60 -5.39
C THR A 51 6.31 3.99 -4.80
N VAL A 52 6.02 5.29 -4.79
CA VAL A 52 4.78 5.88 -4.29
C VAL A 52 4.19 6.77 -5.38
N GLY A 53 2.89 6.70 -5.58
CA GLY A 53 2.20 7.54 -6.57
C GLY A 53 0.68 7.47 -6.43
N ASP A 54 -0.02 8.29 -7.20
CA ASP A 54 -1.48 8.30 -7.30
C ASP A 54 -2.01 7.29 -8.33
N ASN A 55 -1.12 6.77 -9.13
CA ASN A 55 -1.40 5.75 -10.13
C ASN A 55 -0.10 5.06 -10.54
N ALA A 56 -0.22 3.92 -11.18
CA ALA A 56 0.90 3.09 -11.58
C ALA A 56 1.86 3.72 -12.59
N ARG A 57 1.40 4.72 -13.36
CA ARG A 57 2.21 5.37 -14.40
C ARG A 57 3.01 6.55 -13.87
N LYS A 58 2.61 7.12 -12.74
CA LYS A 58 3.22 8.32 -12.15
C LYS A 58 3.62 8.03 -10.72
N GLN A 59 4.77 7.41 -10.57
CA GLN A 59 5.33 7.03 -9.29
C GLN A 59 6.71 7.63 -9.07
N VAL A 60 7.02 7.91 -7.83
CA VAL A 60 8.32 8.40 -7.37
C VAL A 60 8.97 7.40 -6.46
N LEU A 61 10.30 7.37 -6.47
CA LEU A 61 11.07 6.51 -5.57
C LEU A 61 10.85 6.91 -4.11
N ALA A 62 10.75 5.90 -3.27
CA ALA A 62 10.69 6.05 -1.84
C ALA A 62 11.69 5.10 -1.17
N ASP A 63 12.29 5.58 -0.09
CA ASP A 63 13.18 4.81 0.77
C ASP A 63 12.37 4.25 1.94
N VAL A 64 12.62 3.00 2.31
CA VAL A 64 12.08 2.43 3.55
C VAL A 64 12.90 2.99 4.72
N VAL A 65 12.26 3.74 5.60
CA VAL A 65 12.92 4.39 6.75
C VAL A 65 12.94 3.46 7.94
N GLU A 66 11.78 2.82 8.22
CA GLU A 66 11.60 1.93 9.36
C GLU A 66 10.52 0.91 9.06
N THR A 67 10.57 -0.24 9.71
CA THR A 67 9.56 -1.29 9.61
C THR A 67 9.24 -1.90 10.96
N ASP A 68 7.97 -2.14 11.21
CA ASP A 68 7.48 -2.91 12.34
C ASP A 68 6.79 -4.18 11.81
N ARG A 69 7.44 -5.31 11.95
CA ARG A 69 6.90 -6.60 11.49
C ARG A 69 5.77 -7.11 12.37
N ARG A 70 5.78 -6.75 13.66
CA ARG A 70 4.76 -7.22 14.61
C ARG A 70 3.40 -6.60 14.27
N ASN A 71 3.41 -5.29 14.00
CA ASN A 71 2.20 -4.55 13.67
C ASN A 71 1.98 -4.41 12.16
N ASP A 72 2.82 -5.07 11.34
CA ASP A 72 2.78 -5.02 9.88
C ASP A 72 2.79 -3.59 9.32
N LEU A 73 3.63 -2.71 9.88
CA LEU A 73 3.75 -1.32 9.46
C LEU A 73 5.11 -1.03 8.83
N ALA A 74 5.12 -0.10 7.89
CA ALA A 74 6.34 0.46 7.31
C ALA A 74 6.21 1.97 7.14
N LEU A 75 7.28 2.67 7.50
CA LEU A 75 7.45 4.09 7.25
C LEU A 75 8.34 4.27 6.03
N LEU A 76 7.81 4.90 5.01
CA LEU A 76 8.53 5.26 3.80
C LEU A 76 8.81 6.76 3.79
N ARG A 77 9.82 7.18 3.02
CA ARG A 77 10.07 8.58 2.72
C ARG A 77 10.36 8.74 1.23
N ILE A 78 9.65 9.65 0.58
CA ILE A 78 9.96 10.02 -0.81
C ILE A 78 11.39 10.54 -0.87
N SER A 79 12.22 9.91 -1.71
CA SER A 79 13.62 10.23 -1.88
C SER A 79 13.77 11.69 -2.31
N SER A 80 14.41 12.45 -1.45
CA SER A 80 14.83 13.85 -1.59
C SER A 80 14.01 14.77 -2.51
N MET A 81 13.09 15.51 -1.93
CA MET A 81 12.40 16.64 -2.58
C MET A 81 13.37 17.69 -3.17
N LYS A 82 14.59 17.82 -2.63
CA LYS A 82 15.61 18.77 -3.14
C LYS A 82 16.22 18.32 -4.46
N MET A 83 16.38 17.01 -4.66
CA MET A 83 16.92 16.40 -5.86
C MET A 83 15.85 15.81 -6.78
N ALA A 84 14.58 15.93 -6.41
CA ALA A 84 13.48 15.46 -7.23
C ALA A 84 13.45 16.20 -8.56
N SER A 85 13.25 15.47 -9.66
CA SER A 85 13.06 16.06 -10.99
C SER A 85 11.89 17.05 -10.97
N ALA A 86 11.87 17.98 -11.95
CA ALA A 86 10.76 18.93 -12.10
C ALA A 86 9.40 18.19 -12.20
N GLU A 87 9.37 17.00 -12.81
CA GLU A 87 8.21 16.13 -12.94
C GLU A 87 7.75 15.59 -11.59
N THR A 88 8.68 15.12 -10.75
CA THR A 88 8.38 14.66 -9.38
C THR A 88 7.81 15.78 -8.53
N LYS A 89 8.40 17.00 -8.59
CA LYS A 89 7.88 18.18 -7.89
C LYS A 89 6.51 18.61 -8.40
N SER A 90 6.27 18.48 -9.71
CA SER A 90 4.98 18.75 -10.33
C SER A 90 3.94 17.71 -9.89
N LEU A 91 4.31 16.43 -9.83
CA LEU A 91 3.44 15.38 -9.36
C LEU A 91 3.04 15.60 -7.91
N ILE A 92 3.98 15.88 -7.03
CA ILE A 92 3.70 16.17 -5.61
C ILE A 92 2.77 17.37 -5.46
N ARG A 93 2.92 18.41 -6.29
CA ARG A 93 2.00 19.54 -6.31
C ARG A 93 0.62 19.18 -6.84
N LYS A 94 0.53 18.36 -7.90
CA LYS A 94 -0.73 17.90 -8.49
C LYS A 94 -1.50 16.94 -7.58
N LEU A 95 -0.80 16.09 -6.82
CA LEU A 95 -1.41 15.21 -5.85
C LEU A 95 -2.15 15.99 -4.76
N GLY A 96 -1.93 17.34 -4.73
CA GLY A 96 -2.59 18.20 -3.75
C GLY A 96 -2.44 17.57 -2.37
N ILE A 97 -1.22 17.06 -2.05
CA ILE A 97 -0.97 16.37 -0.79
C ILE A 97 -1.35 17.35 0.31
N LYS A 98 -2.64 17.40 0.58
CA LYS A 98 -3.14 17.85 1.86
C LYS A 98 -2.72 16.75 2.82
N ILE A 99 -1.47 16.85 3.25
CA ILE A 99 -1.07 16.14 4.43
C ILE A 99 -2.08 16.62 5.44
N VAL A 100 -2.94 15.71 5.86
CA VAL A 100 -3.71 15.94 7.06
C VAL A 100 -2.64 16.25 8.09
N PRO A 101 -2.55 17.48 8.60
CA PRO A 101 -1.50 17.79 9.54
C PRO A 101 -1.66 16.77 10.65
N LEU A 102 -0.55 16.14 11.04
CA LEU A 102 -0.37 15.56 12.37
C LEU A 102 -0.49 16.76 13.33
N SER A 103 -1.69 17.27 13.47
CA SER A 103 -1.95 18.31 14.44
C SER A 103 -1.98 17.64 15.80
N SER A 104 -1.55 18.37 16.81
CA SER A 104 -1.75 18.02 18.22
C SER A 104 -3.21 17.70 18.57
N ASN A 105 -4.12 17.76 17.62
CA ASN A 105 -5.57 17.54 17.73
C ASN A 105 -6.08 16.43 16.83
N GLY A 106 -5.24 15.46 16.46
CA GLY A 106 -5.80 14.27 15.84
C GLY A 106 -5.36 13.89 14.47
N LEU A 107 -4.20 13.29 14.32
CA LEU A 107 -4.06 12.18 13.39
C LEU A 107 -4.41 10.87 14.12
N PHE A 108 -4.16 10.87 15.40
CA PHE A 108 -4.48 9.78 16.31
C PHE A 108 -5.29 10.38 17.44
N ARG A 109 -6.51 9.95 17.59
CA ARG A 109 -7.23 10.19 18.81
C ARG A 109 -6.57 9.34 19.93
N SER A 110 -6.71 9.77 21.17
CA SER A 110 -6.12 9.09 22.34
C SER A 110 -6.90 7.86 22.78
N GLU A 111 -8.17 7.78 22.37
CA GLU A 111 -9.07 6.70 22.73
C GLU A 111 -9.04 5.59 21.67
N ASP A 112 -9.12 4.35 22.13
CA ASP A 112 -9.30 3.18 21.26
C ASP A 112 -10.66 3.25 20.54
N VAL A 113 -10.80 2.46 19.46
CA VAL A 113 -12.06 2.32 18.76
C VAL A 113 -13.08 1.56 19.61
N GLU A 114 -14.35 1.93 19.49
CA GLU A 114 -15.46 1.28 20.19
C GLU A 114 -16.24 0.36 19.25
N LEU A 115 -16.88 -0.68 19.83
CA LEU A 115 -17.78 -1.56 19.09
C LEU A 115 -18.94 -0.75 18.50
N GLY A 116 -19.22 -0.97 17.22
CA GLY A 116 -20.29 -0.26 16.49
C GLY A 116 -19.88 1.14 16.02
N GLU A 117 -18.66 1.57 16.29
CA GLU A 117 -18.14 2.83 15.78
C GLU A 117 -18.02 2.78 14.26
N LYS A 118 -18.51 3.82 13.59
CA LYS A 118 -18.44 3.93 12.14
C LYS A 118 -17.02 4.29 11.67
N VAL A 119 -16.57 3.59 10.64
CA VAL A 119 -15.26 3.79 10.04
C VAL A 119 -15.34 3.90 8.53
N LEU A 120 -14.39 4.63 7.95
CA LEU A 120 -14.19 4.79 6.52
C LEU A 120 -12.81 4.31 6.13
N VAL A 121 -12.74 3.41 5.16
CA VAL A 121 -11.50 2.91 4.57
C VAL A 121 -11.25 3.62 3.26
N ALA A 122 -10.05 4.16 3.06
CA ALA A 122 -9.63 4.73 1.78
C ALA A 122 -8.45 3.95 1.22
N GLY A 123 -8.47 3.67 -0.10
CA GLY A 123 -7.38 2.93 -0.72
C GLY A 123 -7.50 2.83 -2.24
N PHE A 124 -6.58 2.04 -2.82
CA PHE A 124 -6.51 1.76 -4.25
C PHE A 124 -6.68 0.24 -4.49
N PRO A 125 -7.91 -0.30 -4.34
CA PRO A 125 -8.14 -1.72 -4.55
C PRO A 125 -7.80 -2.12 -5.99
N TYR A 126 -7.14 -3.29 -6.15
CA TYR A 126 -6.73 -3.87 -7.42
C TYR A 126 -5.77 -3.04 -8.29
N GLY A 127 -5.20 -1.94 -7.76
CA GLY A 127 -4.15 -1.17 -8.45
C GLY A 127 -4.52 -0.80 -9.88
N GLU A 128 -3.65 -1.17 -10.84
CA GLU A 128 -3.78 -0.80 -12.26
C GLU A 128 -4.98 -1.38 -12.98
N ILE A 129 -5.53 -2.50 -12.49
CA ILE A 129 -6.51 -3.29 -13.26
C ILE A 129 -7.88 -2.62 -13.29
N PHE A 130 -8.27 -1.94 -12.22
CA PHE A 130 -9.64 -1.47 -12.08
C PHE A 130 -9.83 0.04 -11.98
N SER A 131 -8.87 0.80 -11.47
CA SER A 131 -9.05 2.26 -11.36
C SER A 131 -7.80 2.96 -10.83
N ASN A 132 -7.48 4.12 -11.41
CA ASN A 132 -6.50 5.06 -10.89
C ASN A 132 -7.12 6.04 -9.87
N THR A 133 -8.26 5.72 -9.27
CA THR A 133 -8.97 6.58 -8.32
C THR A 133 -9.04 5.93 -6.94
N ILE A 134 -8.91 6.76 -5.92
CA ILE A 134 -9.16 6.33 -4.53
C ILE A 134 -10.60 5.86 -4.43
N LYS A 135 -10.79 4.72 -3.78
CA LYS A 135 -12.10 4.23 -3.37
C LYS A 135 -12.24 4.37 -1.86
N VAL A 136 -13.43 4.74 -1.44
CA VAL A 136 -13.79 4.84 -0.03
C VAL A 136 -14.93 3.88 0.23
N THR A 137 -14.77 3.04 1.27
CA THR A 137 -15.81 2.12 1.74
C THR A 137 -16.07 2.39 3.20
N GLY A 138 -17.34 2.34 3.59
CA GLY A 138 -17.77 2.51 4.98
C GLY A 138 -18.11 1.18 5.64
N GLY A 139 -17.99 1.14 6.95
CA GLY A 139 -18.38 0.03 7.80
C GLY A 139 -18.37 0.44 9.26
N MET A 140 -18.41 -0.55 10.14
CA MET A 140 -18.37 -0.37 11.58
C MET A 140 -17.34 -1.30 12.22
N VAL A 141 -16.83 -0.91 13.37
CA VAL A 141 -15.98 -1.77 14.20
C VAL A 141 -16.83 -2.93 14.73
N SER A 142 -16.48 -4.14 14.33
CA SER A 142 -17.17 -5.38 14.69
C SER A 142 -16.53 -6.13 15.86
N ALA A 143 -15.24 -5.87 16.12
CA ALA A 143 -14.53 -6.33 17.32
C ALA A 143 -13.37 -5.37 17.61
N ASN A 144 -13.15 -5.07 18.88
CA ASN A 144 -12.06 -4.19 19.33
C ASN A 144 -10.72 -4.92 19.53
N ARG A 145 -10.63 -6.16 19.06
CA ARG A 145 -9.42 -6.99 19.04
C ARG A 145 -9.31 -7.75 17.73
N GLY A 146 -8.07 -7.99 17.30
CA GLY A 146 -7.77 -8.78 16.13
C GLY A 146 -7.89 -10.30 16.36
N LEU A 147 -7.42 -11.06 15.37
CA LEU A 147 -7.35 -12.52 15.46
C LEU A 147 -6.41 -12.93 16.59
N GLY A 148 -6.80 -13.97 17.34
CA GLY A 148 -6.03 -14.44 18.49
C GLY A 148 -6.01 -13.46 19.67
N ASP A 149 -7.00 -12.60 19.77
CA ASP A 149 -7.16 -11.62 20.85
C ASP A 149 -6.07 -10.51 20.85
N ASP A 150 -5.52 -10.23 19.66
CA ASP A 150 -4.49 -9.21 19.46
C ASP A 150 -5.06 -7.81 19.77
N SER A 151 -4.52 -7.17 20.83
CA SER A 151 -4.91 -5.82 21.23
C SER A 151 -4.36 -4.70 20.34
N GLY A 152 -3.43 -5.00 19.45
CA GLY A 152 -2.90 -4.06 18.44
C GLY A 152 -3.77 -3.96 17.19
N GLN A 153 -4.85 -4.73 17.12
CA GLN A 153 -5.74 -4.79 15.97
C GLN A 153 -7.21 -4.73 16.40
N PHE A 154 -8.06 -4.28 15.50
CA PHE A 154 -9.50 -4.37 15.61
C PHE A 154 -10.10 -4.95 14.31
N GLN A 155 -11.33 -5.43 14.36
CA GLN A 155 -12.03 -5.93 13.18
C GLN A 155 -13.15 -4.96 12.78
N MET A 156 -13.41 -4.90 11.48
CA MET A 156 -14.47 -4.07 10.90
C MET A 156 -15.19 -4.85 9.80
N ASP A 157 -16.41 -4.47 9.50
CA ASP A 157 -17.23 -5.05 8.43
C ASP A 157 -17.17 -4.24 7.12
N ALA A 158 -16.34 -3.20 7.05
CA ALA A 158 -16.11 -2.46 5.82
C ALA A 158 -15.57 -3.38 4.72
N ALA A 159 -16.10 -3.24 3.52
CA ALA A 159 -15.63 -4.02 2.37
C ALA A 159 -14.19 -3.62 2.00
N VAL A 160 -13.24 -4.49 2.29
CA VAL A 160 -11.85 -4.35 1.89
C VAL A 160 -11.50 -5.37 0.81
N GLN A 161 -10.61 -4.99 -0.09
CA GLN A 161 -10.18 -5.80 -1.23
C GLN A 161 -8.66 -5.75 -1.35
N PRO A 162 -8.02 -6.71 -2.06
CA PRO A 162 -6.61 -6.66 -2.37
C PRO A 162 -6.22 -5.29 -2.95
N GLY A 163 -5.18 -4.67 -2.39
CA GLY A 163 -4.76 -3.31 -2.71
C GLY A 163 -5.22 -2.25 -1.70
N ASN A 164 -6.18 -2.52 -0.83
CA ASN A 164 -6.51 -1.62 0.29
C ASN A 164 -5.49 -1.71 1.43
N SER A 165 -4.75 -2.82 1.55
CA SER A 165 -3.68 -2.99 2.54
C SER A 165 -2.75 -1.79 2.57
N GLY A 166 -2.45 -1.27 3.74
CA GLY A 166 -1.66 -0.05 3.98
C GLY A 166 -2.45 1.25 3.90
N GLY A 167 -3.72 1.21 3.48
CA GLY A 167 -4.60 2.36 3.46
C GLY A 167 -5.07 2.78 4.85
N PRO A 168 -5.45 4.06 5.03
CA PRO A 168 -5.92 4.58 6.31
C PRO A 168 -7.37 4.16 6.58
N ILE A 169 -7.66 3.98 7.87
CA ILE A 169 -9.01 3.85 8.40
C ILE A 169 -9.30 5.12 9.19
N TYR A 170 -10.40 5.78 8.87
CA TYR A 170 -10.84 7.03 9.51
C TYR A 170 -12.08 6.79 10.37
N ASP A 171 -12.20 7.55 11.46
CA ASP A 171 -13.47 7.74 12.16
C ASP A 171 -14.38 8.76 11.43
N GLU A 172 -15.58 9.01 11.93
CA GLU A 172 -16.53 9.99 11.37
C GLU A 172 -16.00 11.44 11.45
N ASN A 173 -15.02 11.73 12.30
CA ASN A 173 -14.40 13.03 12.47
C ASN A 173 -13.19 13.23 11.55
N GLY A 174 -12.80 12.20 10.80
CA GLY A 174 -11.64 12.23 9.92
C GLY A 174 -10.31 11.98 10.62
N ASN A 175 -10.32 11.47 11.87
CA ASN A 175 -9.10 11.02 12.54
C ASN A 175 -8.73 9.63 12.01
N ILE A 176 -7.43 9.37 11.87
CA ILE A 176 -6.93 8.04 11.53
C ILE A 176 -6.96 7.19 12.80
N VAL A 177 -7.72 6.10 12.75
CA VAL A 177 -7.86 5.13 13.84
C VAL A 177 -7.14 3.82 13.55
N GLY A 178 -6.69 3.60 12.32
CA GLY A 178 -5.97 2.38 11.97
C GLY A 178 -5.41 2.38 10.56
N VAL A 179 -4.72 1.29 10.24
CA VAL A 179 -4.18 0.96 8.93
C VAL A 179 -4.74 -0.38 8.49
N VAL A 180 -5.25 -0.45 7.27
CA VAL A 180 -5.85 -1.68 6.73
C VAL A 180 -4.79 -2.76 6.60
N VAL A 181 -5.06 -3.94 7.16
CA VAL A 181 -4.38 -5.20 6.87
C VAL A 181 -5.42 -6.13 6.26
N ALA A 182 -5.42 -6.28 4.94
CA ALA A 182 -6.27 -7.25 4.25
C ALA A 182 -5.55 -8.60 4.25
N GLN A 183 -6.13 -9.59 4.88
CA GLN A 183 -5.69 -10.97 4.91
C GLN A 183 -6.59 -11.84 4.03
#